data_079c9981920d98e343b0d3d28a597840
#
_entry.id   079c9981920d98e343b0d3d28a597840
#
_cell.length_a   1.000
_cell.length_b   1.000
_cell.length_c   1.000
_cell.angle_alpha   90.00
_cell.angle_beta   90.00
_cell.angle_gamma   90.00
#
_symmetry.space_group_name_H-M   'P 1'
#
loop_
_entity.id
_entity.type
_entity.pdbx_description
1 polymer ?
#
loop_
_entity_poly.entity_id
_entity_poly.type
_entity_poly.pdbx_seq_one_letter_code
_entity_poly.pdbx_strand_id
1 'polypeptide(L)'
;MSMPGFSYDGGFAQYVTVPDADANLVKLPDAVDFTDAAGMGCRLMTAYHGIVEVGQIHPGDWLVVYGAGGVGLSATLVATSAGANVIAVDIADDKLALARKVGAIATINSRETDPVEAVRELTDGGADKSVDALGISETLHNAVNSLRSRGTHIQIGMTAEGPVGDVALTINDLIAKEIDFRGSFGMPAVEFRYLLNQVAASKMKPGQLVTKTIALSEVNDALTAMSTYNTVGTTVITDFTR
;
A
#
# COMPACT_ATOMS: atom_id res chain seq x y z
N MET A 1 -6.30 -13.73 -16.31
CA MET A 1 -6.30 -13.83 -14.83
C MET A 1 -7.75 -13.80 -14.39
N SER A 2 -8.17 -14.75 -13.57
CA SER A 2 -9.54 -14.81 -13.02
C SER A 2 -9.49 -14.34 -11.56
N MET A 3 -10.29 -13.34 -11.20
CA MET A 3 -10.25 -12.72 -9.86
C MET A 3 -11.67 -12.53 -9.31
N PRO A 4 -11.91 -12.80 -8.00
CA PRO A 4 -13.20 -12.55 -7.37
C PRO A 4 -13.52 -11.04 -7.39
N GLY A 5 -14.79 -10.72 -7.68
CA GLY A 5 -15.25 -9.34 -7.82
C GLY A 5 -14.95 -8.68 -9.16
N PHE A 6 -14.20 -9.35 -10.07
CA PHE A 6 -13.89 -8.87 -11.43
C PHE A 6 -14.42 -9.81 -12.51
N SER A 7 -14.05 -11.08 -12.47
CA SER A 7 -14.42 -12.08 -13.46
C SER A 7 -15.49 -13.06 -12.98
N TYR A 8 -15.74 -13.09 -11.70
CA TYR A 8 -16.82 -13.82 -11.04
C TYR A 8 -17.20 -13.13 -9.72
N ASP A 9 -18.27 -13.61 -9.04
CA ASP A 9 -18.81 -12.97 -7.85
C ASP A 9 -17.75 -12.79 -6.75
N GLY A 10 -17.81 -11.63 -6.07
CA GLY A 10 -16.87 -11.23 -5.01
C GLY A 10 -17.30 -11.69 -3.61
N GLY A 11 -16.56 -11.23 -2.59
CA GLY A 11 -16.70 -11.62 -1.20
C GLY A 11 -17.65 -10.75 -0.36
N PHE A 12 -18.38 -9.79 -0.94
CA PHE A 12 -19.38 -9.01 -0.21
C PHE A 12 -20.71 -9.80 -0.13
N ALA A 13 -20.67 -10.96 0.52
CA ALA A 13 -21.75 -11.90 0.62
C ALA A 13 -21.55 -12.82 1.83
N GLN A 14 -22.62 -13.53 2.23
CA GLN A 14 -22.54 -14.56 3.27
C GLN A 14 -21.73 -15.79 2.82
N TYR A 15 -21.70 -16.05 1.51
CA TYR A 15 -21.00 -17.18 0.90
C TYR A 15 -20.26 -16.68 -0.35
N VAL A 16 -19.09 -17.25 -0.60
CA VAL A 16 -18.28 -16.98 -1.80
C VAL A 16 -17.81 -18.30 -2.40
N THR A 17 -17.82 -18.41 -3.72
CA THR A 17 -17.24 -19.53 -4.44
C THR A 17 -15.80 -19.20 -4.84
N VAL A 18 -14.86 -20.06 -4.47
CA VAL A 18 -13.45 -19.90 -4.84
C VAL A 18 -13.06 -21.05 -5.77
N PRO A 19 -12.86 -20.78 -7.07
CA PRO A 19 -12.34 -21.79 -8.02
C PRO A 19 -10.93 -22.25 -7.60
N ASP A 20 -10.61 -23.51 -7.89
CA ASP A 20 -9.31 -24.12 -7.59
C ASP A 20 -8.90 -23.86 -6.12
N ALA A 21 -9.78 -24.17 -5.19
CA ALA A 21 -9.65 -23.83 -3.76
C ALA A 21 -8.31 -24.29 -3.16
N ASP A 22 -7.82 -25.48 -3.54
CA ASP A 22 -6.54 -26.02 -3.05
C ASP A 22 -5.33 -25.14 -3.42
N ALA A 23 -5.42 -24.40 -4.52
CA ALA A 23 -4.38 -23.48 -4.98
C ALA A 23 -4.59 -22.04 -4.46
N ASN A 24 -5.84 -21.65 -4.19
CA ASN A 24 -6.21 -20.26 -3.91
C ASN A 24 -6.62 -20.00 -2.45
N LEU A 25 -6.69 -21.02 -1.60
CA LEU A 25 -6.97 -20.87 -0.18
C LEU A 25 -5.76 -21.25 0.67
N VAL A 26 -5.55 -20.46 1.71
CA VAL A 26 -4.56 -20.74 2.74
C VAL A 26 -5.27 -20.78 4.08
N LYS A 27 -5.02 -21.83 4.88
CA LYS A 27 -5.60 -21.94 6.22
C LYS A 27 -5.10 -20.80 7.10
N LEU A 28 -6.03 -20.08 7.71
CA LEU A 28 -5.72 -19.02 8.66
C LEU A 28 -5.15 -19.65 9.95
N PRO A 29 -3.96 -19.22 10.44
CA PRO A 29 -3.45 -19.63 11.74
C PRO A 29 -4.36 -19.18 12.88
N ASP A 30 -4.49 -20.00 13.94
CA ASP A 30 -5.35 -19.69 15.10
C ASP A 30 -4.96 -18.38 15.83
N ALA A 31 -3.71 -17.95 15.67
CA ALA A 31 -3.20 -16.68 16.22
C ALA A 31 -3.63 -15.41 15.46
N VAL A 32 -4.28 -15.56 14.31
CA VAL A 32 -4.71 -14.44 13.46
C VAL A 32 -6.23 -14.35 13.52
N ASP A 33 -6.76 -13.24 14.03
CA ASP A 33 -8.21 -13.03 14.04
C ASP A 33 -8.77 -12.65 12.65
N PHE A 34 -10.09 -12.74 12.49
CA PHE A 34 -10.74 -12.46 11.22
C PHE A 34 -10.66 -10.99 10.80
N THR A 35 -10.55 -10.06 11.73
CA THR A 35 -10.42 -8.62 11.44
C THR A 35 -9.03 -8.33 10.89
N ASP A 36 -7.97 -8.88 11.51
CA ASP A 36 -6.61 -8.83 10.98
C ASP A 36 -6.55 -9.49 9.59
N ALA A 37 -7.15 -10.67 9.43
CA ALA A 37 -7.19 -11.38 8.17
C ALA A 37 -7.89 -10.56 7.06
N ALA A 38 -9.03 -9.94 7.36
CA ALA A 38 -9.74 -9.06 6.44
C ALA A 38 -8.91 -7.80 6.09
N GLY A 39 -8.16 -7.26 7.07
CA GLY A 39 -7.23 -6.16 6.87
C GLY A 39 -6.07 -6.49 5.92
N MET A 40 -5.73 -7.78 5.76
CA MET A 40 -4.68 -8.24 4.85
C MET A 40 -5.07 -8.24 3.36
N GLY A 41 -6.34 -8.03 3.02
CA GLY A 41 -6.84 -8.12 1.64
C GLY A 41 -5.93 -7.47 0.59
N CYS A 42 -6.40 -7.30 -0.63
CA CYS A 42 -5.62 -6.87 -1.80
C CYS A 42 -4.57 -5.77 -1.50
N ARG A 43 -4.89 -4.78 -0.66
CA ARG A 43 -4.02 -3.63 -0.39
C ARG A 43 -2.73 -4.01 0.34
N LEU A 44 -2.83 -4.80 1.42
CA LEU A 44 -1.65 -5.22 2.19
C LEU A 44 -0.82 -6.24 1.43
N MET A 45 -1.47 -7.19 0.74
CA MET A 45 -0.78 -8.17 -0.10
C MET A 45 0.04 -7.49 -1.19
N THR A 46 -0.56 -6.55 -1.92
CA THR A 46 0.12 -5.77 -2.96
C THR A 46 1.29 -4.95 -2.39
N ALA A 47 1.08 -4.32 -1.25
CA ALA A 47 2.14 -3.57 -0.58
C ALA A 47 3.28 -4.49 -0.10
N TYR A 48 2.96 -5.66 0.47
CA TYR A 48 3.97 -6.62 0.91
C TYR A 48 4.85 -7.08 -0.25
N HIS A 49 4.23 -7.51 -1.34
CA HIS A 49 4.97 -7.91 -2.55
C HIS A 49 5.83 -6.76 -3.09
N GLY A 50 5.25 -5.56 -3.22
CA GLY A 50 5.98 -4.38 -3.71
C GLY A 50 7.15 -3.95 -2.83
N ILE A 51 7.01 -4.00 -1.52
CA ILE A 51 8.03 -3.54 -0.57
C ILE A 51 9.10 -4.61 -0.33
N VAL A 52 8.68 -5.86 -0.07
CA VAL A 52 9.59 -6.92 0.36
C VAL A 52 10.24 -7.61 -0.83
N GLU A 53 9.44 -8.11 -1.77
CA GLU A 53 9.94 -8.93 -2.88
C GLU A 53 10.51 -8.07 -4.02
N VAL A 54 9.73 -7.10 -4.50
CA VAL A 54 10.15 -6.25 -5.61
C VAL A 54 11.12 -5.17 -5.14
N GLY A 55 10.78 -4.48 -4.07
CA GLY A 55 11.54 -3.35 -3.52
C GLY A 55 12.77 -3.76 -2.74
N GLN A 56 12.80 -4.99 -2.21
CA GLN A 56 13.91 -5.51 -1.41
C GLN A 56 14.29 -4.54 -0.28
N ILE A 57 13.29 -4.17 0.53
CA ILE A 57 13.49 -3.25 1.66
C ILE A 57 14.39 -3.89 2.71
N HIS A 58 15.31 -3.12 3.27
CA HIS A 58 16.20 -3.56 4.35
C HIS A 58 15.99 -2.72 5.62
N PRO A 59 16.30 -3.28 6.79
CA PRO A 59 16.32 -2.50 8.02
C PRO A 59 17.26 -1.30 7.90
N GLY A 60 16.77 -0.13 8.29
CA GLY A 60 17.52 1.13 8.21
C GLY A 60 17.38 1.89 6.91
N ASP A 61 16.82 1.30 5.82
CA ASP A 61 16.52 2.02 4.59
C ASP A 61 15.56 3.19 4.86
N TRP A 62 15.77 4.31 4.17
CA TRP A 62 14.79 5.37 4.06
C TRP A 62 13.82 5.08 2.92
N LEU A 63 12.54 4.94 3.26
CA LEU A 63 11.47 4.77 2.29
C LEU A 63 10.53 5.97 2.32
N VAL A 64 10.31 6.63 1.19
CA VAL A 64 9.24 7.61 1.03
C VAL A 64 8.04 6.98 0.32
N VAL A 65 6.84 7.14 0.88
CA VAL A 65 5.58 6.61 0.34
C VAL A 65 4.69 7.78 -0.06
N TYR A 66 4.43 7.93 -1.34
CA TYR A 66 3.52 8.93 -1.90
C TYR A 66 2.10 8.35 -2.00
N GLY A 67 1.18 8.99 -1.28
CA GLY A 67 -0.20 8.56 -1.08
C GLY A 67 -0.38 7.71 0.18
N ALA A 68 -1.10 8.23 1.18
CA ALA A 68 -1.48 7.52 2.40
C ALA A 68 -2.91 6.96 2.32
N GLY A 69 -3.30 6.45 1.15
CA GLY A 69 -4.49 5.62 0.94
C GLY A 69 -4.27 4.18 1.42
N GLY A 70 -5.17 3.27 1.05
CA GLY A 70 -5.11 1.88 1.54
C GLY A 70 -3.81 1.14 1.20
N VAL A 71 -3.26 1.31 -0.01
CA VAL A 71 -1.99 0.70 -0.42
C VAL A 71 -0.81 1.39 0.27
N GLY A 72 -0.79 2.73 0.31
CA GLY A 72 0.32 3.47 0.92
C GLY A 72 0.42 3.29 2.44
N LEU A 73 -0.72 3.26 3.16
CA LEU A 73 -0.74 2.90 4.59
C LEU A 73 -0.26 1.47 4.82
N SER A 74 -0.63 0.55 3.93
CA SER A 74 -0.15 -0.84 3.96
C SER A 74 1.37 -0.90 3.69
N ALA A 75 1.87 -0.14 2.71
CA ALA A 75 3.31 -0.05 2.44
C ALA A 75 4.09 0.52 3.64
N THR A 76 3.53 1.54 4.31
CA THR A 76 4.07 2.09 5.55
C THR A 76 4.16 1.02 6.65
N LEU A 77 3.07 0.29 6.89
CA LEU A 77 3.05 -0.78 7.90
C LEU A 77 4.06 -1.89 7.59
N VAL A 78 4.12 -2.34 6.34
CA VAL A 78 5.05 -3.40 5.88
C VAL A 78 6.49 -2.95 6.06
N ALA A 79 6.86 -1.79 5.54
CA ALA A 79 8.23 -1.29 5.58
C ALA A 79 8.70 -1.03 7.02
N THR A 80 7.85 -0.45 7.86
CA THR A 80 8.13 -0.24 9.28
C THR A 80 8.33 -1.57 10.01
N SER A 81 7.49 -2.57 9.71
CA SER A 81 7.63 -3.93 10.29
C SER A 81 8.93 -4.61 9.84
N ALA A 82 9.47 -4.24 8.69
CA ALA A 82 10.77 -4.68 8.19
C ALA A 82 11.96 -3.88 8.77
N GLY A 83 11.70 -2.84 9.56
CA GLY A 83 12.73 -2.03 10.21
C GLY A 83 13.24 -0.84 9.38
N ALA A 84 12.51 -0.43 8.35
CA ALA A 84 12.82 0.75 7.56
C ALA A 84 12.34 2.05 8.24
N ASN A 85 12.96 3.17 7.88
CA ASN A 85 12.57 4.52 8.24
C ASN A 85 11.57 5.05 7.21
N VAL A 86 10.30 5.19 7.56
CA VAL A 86 9.25 5.53 6.60
C VAL A 86 8.82 6.98 6.72
N ILE A 87 8.82 7.69 5.58
CA ILE A 87 8.23 9.02 5.40
C ILE A 87 6.96 8.85 4.57
N ALA A 88 5.80 9.24 5.10
CA ALA A 88 4.54 9.21 4.36
C ALA A 88 4.16 10.61 3.85
N VAL A 89 3.78 10.70 2.58
CA VAL A 89 3.36 11.94 1.91
C VAL A 89 1.92 11.81 1.45
N ASP A 90 1.07 12.75 1.83
CA ASP A 90 -0.33 12.86 1.36
C ASP A 90 -0.79 14.32 1.46
N ILE A 91 -1.95 14.62 0.93
CA ILE A 91 -2.62 15.93 1.03
C ILE A 91 -3.61 16.03 2.19
N ALA A 92 -3.88 14.93 2.90
CA ALA A 92 -4.92 14.80 3.92
C ALA A 92 -4.32 14.46 5.29
N ASP A 93 -4.48 15.36 6.26
CA ASP A 93 -3.87 15.23 7.59
C ASP A 93 -4.37 14.02 8.38
N ASP A 94 -5.63 13.64 8.21
CA ASP A 94 -6.22 12.47 8.85
C ASP A 94 -5.57 11.15 8.37
N LYS A 95 -5.24 11.06 7.08
CA LYS A 95 -4.47 9.93 6.52
C LYS A 95 -3.03 9.93 7.03
N LEU A 96 -2.40 11.10 7.10
CA LEU A 96 -1.05 11.27 7.65
C LEU A 96 -1.00 10.91 9.15
N ALA A 97 -2.05 11.25 9.91
CA ALA A 97 -2.17 10.82 11.31
C ALA A 97 -2.22 9.29 11.46
N LEU A 98 -2.95 8.61 10.57
CA LEU A 98 -2.96 7.14 10.54
C LEU A 98 -1.60 6.57 10.11
N ALA A 99 -0.93 7.19 9.13
CA ALA A 99 0.42 6.78 8.72
C ALA A 99 1.41 6.83 9.90
N ARG A 100 1.37 7.88 10.73
CA ARG A 100 2.16 7.94 11.98
C ARG A 100 1.80 6.82 12.94
N LYS A 101 0.51 6.54 13.12
CA LYS A 101 0.04 5.47 14.01
C LYS A 101 0.53 4.09 13.60
N VAL A 102 0.68 3.83 12.31
CA VAL A 102 1.19 2.55 11.77
C VAL A 102 2.71 2.54 11.58
N GLY A 103 3.41 3.59 12.02
CA GLY A 103 4.85 3.58 12.19
C GLY A 103 5.65 4.52 11.30
N ALA A 104 5.04 5.39 10.47
CA ALA A 104 5.79 6.42 9.78
C ALA A 104 6.49 7.34 10.79
N ILE A 105 7.81 7.51 10.64
CA ILE A 105 8.62 8.35 11.54
C ILE A 105 8.46 9.84 11.19
N ALA A 106 8.11 10.15 9.94
CA ALA A 106 7.79 11.49 9.49
C ALA A 106 6.60 11.46 8.52
N THR A 107 5.87 12.57 8.46
CA THR A 107 4.78 12.78 7.50
C THR A 107 4.88 14.17 6.89
N ILE A 108 4.55 14.27 5.62
CA ILE A 108 4.61 15.51 4.85
C ILE A 108 3.26 15.76 4.20
N ASN A 109 2.64 16.90 4.48
CA ASN A 109 1.48 17.37 3.75
C ASN A 109 1.95 18.14 2.52
N SER A 110 1.78 17.55 1.32
CA SER A 110 2.27 18.14 0.07
C SER A 110 1.48 19.36 -0.41
N ARG A 111 0.38 19.73 0.27
CA ARG A 111 -0.27 21.04 0.08
C ARG A 111 0.44 22.19 0.77
N GLU A 112 1.22 21.90 1.81
CA GLU A 112 1.84 22.89 2.67
C GLU A 112 3.34 23.04 2.41
N THR A 113 3.98 21.97 1.94
CA THR A 113 5.44 21.90 1.78
C THR A 113 5.80 21.15 0.50
N ASP A 114 6.86 21.58 -0.18
CA ASP A 114 7.44 20.79 -1.28
C ASP A 114 7.93 19.44 -0.74
N PRO A 115 7.31 18.33 -1.17
CA PRO A 115 7.63 17.04 -0.59
C PRO A 115 9.03 16.53 -0.98
N VAL A 116 9.56 16.93 -2.14
CA VAL A 116 10.89 16.49 -2.60
C VAL A 116 11.98 17.14 -1.75
N GLU A 117 11.87 18.45 -1.51
CA GLU A 117 12.82 19.18 -0.67
C GLU A 117 12.76 18.66 0.77
N ALA A 118 11.55 18.51 1.34
CA ALA A 118 11.39 18.01 2.70
C ALA A 118 11.93 16.58 2.88
N VAL A 119 11.75 15.68 1.90
CA VAL A 119 12.34 14.33 1.96
C VAL A 119 13.87 14.42 1.92
N ARG A 120 14.44 15.24 1.05
CA ARG A 120 15.90 15.39 0.96
C ARG A 120 16.53 15.94 2.23
N GLU A 121 15.87 16.89 2.89
CA GLU A 121 16.30 17.40 4.19
C GLU A 121 16.25 16.32 5.28
N LEU A 122 15.16 15.56 5.35
CA LEU A 122 14.98 14.50 6.36
C LEU A 122 15.95 13.32 6.17
N THR A 123 16.43 13.08 4.95
CA THR A 123 17.23 11.91 4.58
C THR A 123 18.68 12.24 4.24
N ASP A 124 19.09 13.48 4.42
CA ASP A 124 20.44 13.97 4.07
C ASP A 124 20.81 13.68 2.60
N GLY A 125 19.92 14.07 1.68
CA GLY A 125 20.20 14.02 0.23
C GLY A 125 19.30 13.14 -0.61
N GLY A 126 18.35 12.42 -0.03
CA GLY A 126 17.31 11.65 -0.70
C GLY A 126 17.09 10.26 -0.12
N ALA A 127 15.92 9.70 -0.33
CA ALA A 127 15.55 8.39 0.17
C ALA A 127 16.24 7.25 -0.60
N ASP A 128 16.48 6.12 0.06
CA ASP A 128 16.97 4.89 -0.58
C ASP A 128 15.93 4.31 -1.54
N LYS A 129 14.68 4.38 -1.13
CA LYS A 129 13.55 3.83 -1.88
C LYS A 129 12.36 4.79 -1.88
N SER A 130 11.58 4.74 -2.95
CA SER A 130 10.31 5.46 -3.05
C SER A 130 9.21 4.57 -3.57
N VAL A 131 7.98 4.83 -3.13
CA VAL A 131 6.76 4.18 -3.62
C VAL A 131 5.79 5.24 -4.10
N ASP A 132 5.25 5.06 -5.30
CA ASP A 132 4.02 5.74 -5.71
C ASP A 132 2.84 4.77 -5.54
N ALA A 133 1.94 5.09 -4.61
CA ALA A 133 0.73 4.32 -4.30
C ALA A 133 -0.55 4.95 -4.88
N LEU A 134 -0.44 6.04 -5.65
CA LEU A 134 -1.55 6.72 -6.32
C LEU A 134 -1.59 6.45 -7.83
N GLY A 135 -0.48 6.64 -8.52
CA GLY A 135 -0.40 6.49 -9.97
C GLY A 135 -0.80 7.76 -10.74
N ILE A 136 -0.50 8.95 -10.24
CA ILE A 136 -0.66 10.22 -10.97
C ILE A 136 0.72 10.83 -11.27
N SER A 137 0.81 11.63 -12.34
CA SER A 137 2.08 12.20 -12.80
C SER A 137 2.82 12.94 -11.70
N GLU A 138 2.12 13.73 -10.90
CA GLU A 138 2.72 14.50 -9.81
C GLU A 138 3.40 13.60 -8.77
N THR A 139 2.70 12.56 -8.28
CA THR A 139 3.26 11.66 -7.24
C THR A 139 4.39 10.80 -7.77
N LEU A 140 4.30 10.35 -9.02
CA LEU A 140 5.38 9.62 -9.66
C LEU A 140 6.66 10.47 -9.79
N HIS A 141 6.54 11.71 -10.31
CA HIS A 141 7.69 12.61 -10.43
C HIS A 141 8.29 12.94 -9.07
N ASN A 142 7.47 13.26 -8.09
CA ASN A 142 7.94 13.56 -6.73
C ASN A 142 8.62 12.35 -6.10
N ALA A 143 8.07 11.14 -6.29
CA ALA A 143 8.65 9.91 -5.76
C ALA A 143 10.04 9.63 -6.35
N VAL A 144 10.20 9.75 -7.68
CA VAL A 144 11.49 9.58 -8.35
C VAL A 144 12.47 10.68 -7.96
N ASN A 145 12.03 11.93 -7.88
CA ASN A 145 12.88 13.07 -7.54
C ASN A 145 13.35 13.08 -6.08
N SER A 146 12.62 12.43 -5.19
CA SER A 146 12.98 12.27 -3.78
C SER A 146 14.10 11.25 -3.54
N LEU A 147 14.47 10.46 -4.55
CA LEU A 147 15.50 9.44 -4.43
C LEU A 147 16.91 10.05 -4.45
N ARG A 148 17.79 9.48 -3.64
CA ARG A 148 19.24 9.65 -3.81
C ARG A 148 19.74 8.93 -5.08
N SER A 149 20.97 9.18 -5.48
CA SER A 149 21.59 8.39 -6.55
C SER A 149 21.64 6.91 -6.17
N ARG A 150 21.37 6.04 -7.15
CA ARG A 150 21.21 4.58 -7.00
C ARG A 150 20.04 4.17 -6.13
N GLY A 151 19.05 5.04 -5.96
CA GLY A 151 17.80 4.73 -5.30
C GLY A 151 16.90 3.84 -6.15
N THR A 152 15.93 3.19 -5.50
CA THR A 152 14.94 2.32 -6.17
C THR A 152 13.56 2.94 -6.07
N HIS A 153 12.90 3.16 -7.22
CA HIS A 153 11.48 3.51 -7.29
C HIS A 153 10.63 2.25 -7.48
N ILE A 154 9.52 2.16 -6.72
CA ILE A 154 8.56 1.06 -6.80
C ILE A 154 7.20 1.64 -7.21
N GLN A 155 6.78 1.38 -8.45
CA GLN A 155 5.47 1.80 -8.95
C GLN A 155 4.43 0.74 -8.62
N ILE A 156 3.48 1.08 -7.73
CA ILE A 156 2.35 0.23 -7.36
C ILE A 156 1.04 0.86 -7.85
N GLY A 157 0.91 2.18 -7.74
CA GLY A 157 -0.25 2.92 -8.21
C GLY A 157 -0.42 2.76 -9.72
N MET A 158 -1.60 2.28 -10.14
CA MET A 158 -1.94 2.21 -11.56
C MET A 158 -2.38 3.59 -12.04
N THR A 159 -1.76 4.08 -13.11
CA THR A 159 -2.17 5.36 -13.67
C THR A 159 -3.42 5.21 -14.55
N ALA A 160 -4.33 6.20 -14.44
CA ALA A 160 -5.46 6.37 -15.32
C ALA A 160 -5.33 7.64 -16.18
N GLU A 161 -4.17 8.31 -16.13
CA GLU A 161 -3.90 9.50 -16.93
C GLU A 161 -3.70 9.14 -18.40
N GLY A 162 -4.24 9.95 -19.28
CA GLY A 162 -4.20 9.70 -20.72
C GLY A 162 -5.04 8.48 -21.18
N PRO A 163 -5.08 8.21 -22.47
CA PRO A 163 -5.92 7.14 -23.06
C PRO A 163 -5.48 5.72 -22.65
N VAL A 164 -4.22 5.55 -22.31
CA VAL A 164 -3.59 4.24 -21.99
C VAL A 164 -2.83 4.24 -20.67
N GLY A 165 -2.98 5.29 -19.86
CA GLY A 165 -2.29 5.41 -18.60
C GLY A 165 -0.81 5.80 -18.73
N ASP A 166 -0.51 6.73 -19.63
CA ASP A 166 0.86 7.18 -19.91
C ASP A 166 1.29 8.30 -18.96
N VAL A 167 2.48 8.17 -18.38
CA VAL A 167 3.17 9.25 -17.66
C VAL A 167 4.58 9.40 -18.23
N ALA A 168 4.96 10.62 -18.57
CA ALA A 168 6.29 10.92 -19.08
C ALA A 168 7.32 10.96 -17.95
N LEU A 169 8.49 10.36 -18.15
CA LEU A 169 9.65 10.47 -17.25
C LEU A 169 10.85 11.06 -17.99
N THR A 170 11.65 11.87 -17.29
CA THR A 170 12.90 12.39 -17.81
C THR A 170 13.97 11.30 -17.74
N ILE A 171 14.18 10.59 -18.83
CA ILE A 171 15.12 9.45 -18.90
C ILE A 171 16.55 9.88 -18.54
N ASN A 172 16.99 11.08 -18.93
CA ASN A 172 18.33 11.56 -18.61
C ASN A 172 18.57 11.70 -17.10
N ASP A 173 17.53 12.06 -16.33
CA ASP A 173 17.62 12.14 -14.87
C ASP A 173 17.75 10.75 -14.23
N LEU A 174 17.03 9.76 -14.77
CA LEU A 174 17.15 8.37 -14.34
C LEU A 174 18.56 7.83 -14.60
N ILE A 175 19.12 8.12 -15.78
CA ILE A 175 20.49 7.72 -16.15
C ILE A 175 21.51 8.42 -15.26
N ALA A 176 21.41 9.74 -15.09
CA ALA A 176 22.37 10.53 -14.31
C ALA A 176 22.44 10.12 -12.84
N LYS A 177 21.32 9.68 -12.27
CA LYS A 177 21.23 9.20 -10.88
C LYS A 177 21.34 7.69 -10.75
N GLU A 178 21.44 6.93 -11.86
CA GLU A 178 21.41 5.46 -11.86
C GLU A 178 20.19 4.89 -11.09
N ILE A 179 18.98 5.43 -11.35
CA ILE A 179 17.75 5.03 -10.68
C ILE A 179 17.27 3.68 -11.18
N ASP A 180 16.97 2.78 -10.25
CA ASP A 180 16.30 1.52 -10.51
C ASP A 180 14.76 1.72 -10.42
N PHE A 181 14.07 1.55 -11.56
CA PHE A 181 12.61 1.73 -11.66
C PHE A 181 11.92 0.37 -11.80
N ARG A 182 11.09 0.00 -10.82
CA ARG A 182 10.43 -1.30 -10.72
C ARG A 182 8.92 -1.16 -10.67
N GLY A 183 8.21 -1.87 -11.56
CA GLY A 183 6.77 -2.06 -11.46
C GLY A 183 6.43 -3.22 -10.53
N SER A 184 5.36 -3.07 -9.74
CA SER A 184 4.86 -4.14 -8.87
C SER A 184 3.35 -4.28 -9.02
N PHE A 185 2.86 -5.50 -9.16
CA PHE A 185 1.43 -5.78 -9.35
C PHE A 185 0.97 -6.96 -8.50
N GLY A 186 0.01 -6.70 -7.61
CA GLY A 186 -0.61 -7.73 -6.79
C GLY A 186 0.38 -8.50 -5.91
N MET A 187 0.06 -9.75 -5.63
CA MET A 187 0.95 -10.71 -4.97
C MET A 187 0.61 -12.13 -5.45
N PRO A 188 1.60 -12.94 -5.83
CA PRO A 188 1.38 -14.36 -6.12
C PRO A 188 0.84 -15.12 -4.91
N ALA A 189 -0.14 -16.01 -5.11
CA ALA A 189 -0.78 -16.77 -4.03
C ALA A 189 0.24 -17.57 -3.17
N VAL A 190 1.32 -18.03 -3.77
CA VAL A 190 2.39 -18.80 -3.09
C VAL A 190 3.13 -17.98 -2.03
N GLU A 191 3.13 -16.64 -2.14
CA GLU A 191 3.79 -15.74 -1.20
C GLU A 191 2.90 -15.41 0.01
N PHE A 192 1.59 -15.59 -0.09
CA PHE A 192 0.65 -15.21 0.96
C PHE A 192 0.96 -15.86 2.32
N ARG A 193 1.49 -17.09 2.31
CA ARG A 193 1.93 -17.78 3.52
C ARG A 193 3.01 -17.03 4.29
N TYR A 194 3.91 -16.31 3.60
CA TYR A 194 4.98 -15.53 4.26
C TYR A 194 4.40 -14.33 5.00
N LEU A 195 3.46 -13.62 4.34
CA LEU A 195 2.72 -12.54 4.98
C LEU A 195 1.94 -13.04 6.22
N LEU A 196 1.21 -14.15 6.10
CA LEU A 196 0.50 -14.77 7.22
C LEU A 196 1.42 -15.11 8.40
N ASN A 197 2.60 -15.64 8.12
CA ASN A 197 3.59 -15.98 9.16
C ASN A 197 4.08 -14.71 9.89
N GLN A 198 4.26 -13.58 9.20
CA GLN A 198 4.64 -12.31 9.85
C GLN A 198 3.52 -11.82 10.78
N VAL A 199 2.27 -11.92 10.36
CA VAL A 199 1.10 -11.55 11.16
C VAL A 199 0.94 -12.48 12.36
N ALA A 200 0.99 -13.80 12.15
CA ALA A 200 0.89 -14.80 13.22
C ALA A 200 2.01 -14.66 14.28
N ALA A 201 3.21 -14.23 13.86
CA ALA A 201 4.32 -13.93 14.76
C ALA A 201 4.21 -12.55 15.44
N SER A 202 3.09 -11.83 15.26
CA SER A 202 2.85 -10.48 15.78
C SER A 202 3.88 -9.42 15.35
N LYS A 203 4.63 -9.69 14.28
CA LYS A 203 5.59 -8.75 13.69
C LYS A 203 4.91 -7.67 12.86
N MET A 204 3.71 -7.95 12.38
CA MET A 204 2.86 -7.04 11.62
C MET A 204 1.43 -7.15 12.14
N LYS A 205 0.75 -6.02 12.29
CA LYS A 205 -0.61 -5.94 12.85
C LYS A 205 -1.57 -5.26 11.88
N PRO A 206 -2.13 -5.97 10.89
CA PRO A 206 -3.01 -5.40 9.87
C PRO A 206 -4.27 -4.74 10.44
N GLY A 207 -4.79 -5.20 11.57
CA GLY A 207 -5.92 -4.60 12.26
C GLY A 207 -5.73 -3.12 12.62
N GLN A 208 -4.48 -2.63 12.70
CA GLN A 208 -4.22 -1.20 12.89
C GLN A 208 -4.70 -0.34 11.71
N LEU A 209 -4.85 -0.93 10.52
CA LEU A 209 -5.38 -0.28 9.33
C LEU A 209 -6.91 -0.27 9.31
N VAL A 210 -7.58 -1.08 10.13
CA VAL A 210 -9.04 -1.17 10.21
C VAL A 210 -9.55 -0.01 11.06
N THR A 211 -10.28 0.90 10.43
CA THR A 211 -10.80 2.11 11.08
C THR A 211 -12.31 2.08 11.27
N LYS A 212 -13.00 1.19 10.56
CA LYS A 212 -14.45 1.05 10.60
C LYS A 212 -14.87 -0.41 10.39
N THR A 213 -15.87 -0.85 11.14
CA THR A 213 -16.59 -2.10 10.89
C THR A 213 -18.02 -1.80 10.50
N ILE A 214 -18.61 -2.61 9.61
CA ILE A 214 -19.96 -2.43 9.08
C ILE A 214 -20.70 -3.77 8.99
N ALA A 215 -22.03 -3.69 8.85
CA ALA A 215 -22.85 -4.81 8.43
C ALA A 215 -22.82 -4.98 6.90
N LEU A 216 -23.18 -6.19 6.41
CA LEU A 216 -23.25 -6.48 4.97
C LEU A 216 -24.24 -5.54 4.24
N SER A 217 -25.34 -5.18 4.88
CA SER A 217 -26.33 -4.24 4.34
C SER A 217 -25.82 -2.82 4.11
N GLU A 218 -24.71 -2.42 4.76
CA GLU A 218 -24.11 -1.08 4.66
C GLU A 218 -23.05 -0.98 3.55
N VAL A 219 -22.78 -2.07 2.81
CA VAL A 219 -21.68 -2.12 1.81
C VAL A 219 -21.86 -1.06 0.72
N ASN A 220 -23.08 -0.88 0.21
CA ASN A 220 -23.33 0.11 -0.86
C ASN A 220 -23.01 1.54 -0.43
N ASP A 221 -23.37 1.90 0.81
CA ASP A 221 -23.04 3.22 1.37
C ASP A 221 -21.55 3.38 1.57
N ALA A 222 -20.86 2.32 2.04
CA ALA A 222 -19.42 2.33 2.19
C ALA A 222 -18.69 2.49 0.85
N LEU A 223 -19.12 1.78 -0.20
CA LEU A 223 -18.56 1.90 -1.56
C LEU A 223 -18.81 3.31 -2.14
N THR A 224 -20.00 3.86 -1.93
CA THR A 224 -20.33 5.22 -2.36
C THR A 224 -19.43 6.25 -1.66
N ALA A 225 -19.21 6.11 -0.36
CA ALA A 225 -18.31 6.98 0.38
C ALA A 225 -16.85 6.92 -0.12
N MET A 226 -16.39 5.76 -0.61
CA MET A 226 -15.05 5.62 -1.18
C MET A 226 -14.86 6.43 -2.46
N SER A 227 -15.92 6.68 -3.25
CA SER A 227 -15.84 7.46 -4.49
C SER A 227 -15.45 8.93 -4.28
N THR A 228 -15.61 9.43 -3.06
CA THR A 228 -15.21 10.80 -2.67
C THR A 228 -13.75 10.91 -2.18
N TYR A 229 -13.00 9.80 -2.15
CA TYR A 229 -11.61 9.71 -1.64
C TYR A 229 -11.41 10.17 -0.19
N ASN A 230 -12.50 10.35 0.58
CA ASN A 230 -12.47 10.81 1.98
C ASN A 230 -12.41 9.66 2.99
N THR A 231 -12.20 8.42 2.55
CA THR A 231 -12.08 7.28 3.46
C THR A 231 -10.65 7.16 3.99
N VAL A 232 -10.52 6.91 5.30
CA VAL A 232 -9.25 6.68 5.98
C VAL A 232 -9.16 5.24 6.42
N GLY A 233 -8.06 4.57 6.10
CA GLY A 233 -7.84 3.17 6.48
C GLY A 233 -8.72 2.18 5.72
N THR A 234 -9.10 1.09 6.40
CA THR A 234 -9.88 -0.02 5.85
C THR A 234 -11.20 -0.18 6.60
N THR A 235 -12.28 -0.34 5.84
CA THR A 235 -13.59 -0.75 6.37
C THR A 235 -13.74 -2.26 6.22
N VAL A 236 -14.16 -2.96 7.27
CA VAL A 236 -14.33 -4.42 7.30
C VAL A 236 -15.79 -4.77 7.62
N ILE A 237 -16.34 -5.73 6.88
CA ILE A 237 -17.65 -6.30 7.18
C ILE A 237 -17.47 -7.33 8.30
N THR A 238 -18.16 -7.12 9.43
CA THR A 238 -18.09 -8.01 10.59
C THR A 238 -19.46 -8.62 10.95
N ASP A 239 -20.55 -8.08 10.41
CA ASP A 239 -21.90 -8.62 10.57
C ASP A 239 -22.47 -9.00 9.20
N PHE A 240 -22.66 -10.31 8.99
CA PHE A 240 -23.20 -10.88 7.76
C PHE A 240 -24.69 -11.28 7.89
N THR A 241 -25.33 -10.96 9.02
CA THR A 241 -26.72 -11.34 9.32
C THR A 241 -27.73 -10.27 8.95
N ARG A 242 -27.26 -9.07 8.62
CA ARG A 242 -28.07 -7.88 8.31
C ARG A 242 -27.73 -7.31 6.96
#